data_681e43bd767dbf0312ec68313e0a2bef
#
_entry.id   681e43bd767dbf0312ec68313e0a2bef
#
_cell.length_a   1.000
_cell.length_b   1.000
_cell.length_c   1.000
_cell.angle_alpha   90.00
_cell.angle_beta   90.00
_cell.angle_gamma   90.00
#
_symmetry.space_group_name_H-M   'P 1'
#
loop_
_entity.id
_entity.type
_entity.pdbx_description
1 polymer ?
#
loop_
_entity_poly.entity_id
_entity_poly.type
_entity_poly.pdbx_seq_one_letter_code
_entity_poly.pdbx_strand_id
1 'polypeptide(L)'
;MDQLRHHSIVAAACVAAGLLAGAFVRNPIVRAQGTAREFTVSGDHFTFAPLRIEVQKDDLVKITFTARDIAHSFTIDNYRIAKRAAAGQSVTFEFRADQVGTHRFYCNLTQDDRCRRMEGQLIVR
;
A
#
# COMPACT_ATOMS: atom_id res chain seq x y z
N MET A 1 -31.70 8.13 89.77
CA MET A 1 -31.87 9.36 89.00
C MET A 1 -30.95 9.28 87.83
N ASP A 2 -31.57 8.86 86.80
CA ASP A 2 -31.79 9.55 85.56
C ASP A 2 -30.57 9.68 84.71
N GLN A 3 -30.61 9.31 83.57
CA GLN A 3 -31.43 9.35 82.38
C GLN A 3 -30.84 8.44 81.30
N LEU A 4 -31.62 7.58 80.89
CA LEU A 4 -31.43 6.88 79.67
C LEU A 4 -31.56 7.83 78.47
N ARG A 5 -30.57 7.94 77.70
CA ARG A 5 -30.70 8.55 76.36
C ARG A 5 -30.43 7.53 75.25
N HIS A 6 -31.51 7.19 74.66
CA HIS A 6 -31.51 6.41 73.41
C HIS A 6 -30.87 7.23 72.32
N HIS A 7 -29.77 6.75 71.81
CA HIS A 7 -29.27 7.24 70.51
C HIS A 7 -29.73 6.31 69.45
N SER A 8 -30.70 6.76 68.70
CA SER A 8 -31.16 6.10 67.48
C SER A 8 -30.07 6.20 66.44
N ILE A 9 -29.50 5.08 66.10
CA ILE A 9 -28.56 4.99 65.00
C ILE A 9 -29.40 4.96 63.72
N VAL A 10 -29.41 6.04 62.98
CA VAL A 10 -29.97 6.09 61.64
C VAL A 10 -28.94 5.47 60.72
N ALA A 11 -29.23 4.27 60.29
CA ALA A 11 -28.47 3.61 59.23
C ALA A 11 -28.79 4.29 57.88
N ALA A 12 -27.87 5.11 57.43
CA ALA A 12 -27.92 5.63 56.09
C ALA A 12 -27.50 4.52 55.11
N ALA A 13 -28.46 3.97 54.39
CA ALA A 13 -28.19 3.07 53.28
C ALA A 13 -27.64 3.87 52.09
N CYS A 14 -26.33 3.83 51.89
CA CYS A 14 -25.72 4.31 50.66
C CYS A 14 -26.03 3.34 49.52
N VAL A 15 -26.98 3.70 48.67
CA VAL A 15 -27.19 3.04 47.41
C VAL A 15 -26.05 3.46 46.48
N ALA A 16 -25.03 2.64 46.37
CA ALA A 16 -24.00 2.82 45.38
C ALA A 16 -24.63 2.45 44.02
N ALA A 17 -25.04 3.47 43.26
CA ALA A 17 -25.38 3.32 41.86
C ALA A 17 -24.09 2.99 41.11
N GLY A 18 -23.89 1.71 40.83
CA GLY A 18 -22.82 1.23 39.95
C GLY A 18 -23.08 1.71 38.52
N LEU A 19 -22.41 2.78 38.14
CA LEU A 19 -22.27 3.14 36.72
C LEU A 19 -21.39 2.09 36.10
N LEU A 20 -22.00 1.07 35.46
CA LEU A 20 -21.34 0.21 34.50
C LEU A 20 -20.97 1.08 33.30
N ALA A 21 -19.80 1.71 33.36
CA ALA A 21 -19.17 2.27 32.19
C ALA A 21 -18.80 1.08 31.28
N GLY A 22 -19.68 0.77 30.33
CA GLY A 22 -19.37 -0.19 29.27
C GLY A 22 -18.18 0.36 28.50
N ALA A 23 -17.01 -0.18 28.77
CA ALA A 23 -15.84 0.06 27.94
C ALA A 23 -16.16 -0.53 26.58
N PHE A 24 -16.58 0.32 25.64
CA PHE A 24 -16.59 -0.04 24.22
C PHE A 24 -15.15 -0.26 23.80
N VAL A 25 -14.70 -1.50 23.85
CA VAL A 25 -13.44 -1.90 23.24
C VAL A 25 -13.64 -1.69 21.75
N ARG A 26 -13.23 -0.54 21.25
CA ARG A 26 -13.08 -0.33 19.82
C ARG A 26 -11.91 -1.20 19.40
N ASN A 27 -12.22 -2.37 18.88
CA ASN A 27 -11.22 -3.14 18.17
C ASN A 27 -10.71 -2.27 17.01
N PRO A 28 -9.42 -1.90 16.99
CA PRO A 28 -8.89 -1.23 15.82
C PRO A 28 -9.08 -2.18 14.65
N ILE A 29 -9.78 -1.73 13.62
CA ILE A 29 -9.84 -2.45 12.36
C ILE A 29 -8.42 -2.39 11.80
N VAL A 30 -7.64 -3.43 12.04
CA VAL A 30 -6.35 -3.60 11.38
C VAL A 30 -6.69 -3.86 9.92
N ARG A 31 -6.66 -2.81 9.09
CA ARG A 31 -6.66 -2.98 7.65
C ARG A 31 -5.40 -3.78 7.33
N ALA A 32 -5.59 -4.93 6.68
CA ALA A 32 -4.48 -5.66 6.11
C ALA A 32 -3.72 -4.70 5.19
N GLN A 33 -2.55 -4.22 5.64
CA GLN A 33 -1.65 -3.45 4.81
C GLN A 33 -1.02 -4.42 3.82
N GLY A 34 -0.98 -4.02 2.53
CA GLY A 34 -0.30 -4.79 1.52
C GLY A 34 1.18 -4.97 1.86
N THR A 35 1.78 -6.00 1.31
CA THR A 35 3.20 -6.33 1.50
C THR A 35 4.06 -5.41 0.63
N ALA A 36 5.25 -5.06 1.11
CA ALA A 36 6.27 -4.41 0.29
C ALA A 36 6.85 -5.44 -0.70
N ARG A 37 6.89 -5.09 -1.98
CA ARG A 37 7.39 -5.94 -3.07
C ARG A 37 8.40 -5.16 -3.90
N GLU A 38 9.55 -5.76 -4.15
CA GLU A 38 10.61 -5.15 -4.94
C GLU A 38 10.87 -5.95 -6.22
N PHE A 39 11.02 -5.24 -7.32
CA PHE A 39 11.31 -5.81 -8.63
C PHE A 39 12.43 -5.03 -9.32
N THR A 40 13.31 -5.76 -9.98
CA THR A 40 14.25 -5.20 -10.94
C THR A 40 13.73 -5.52 -12.34
N VAL A 41 13.54 -4.50 -13.14
CA VAL A 41 13.08 -4.62 -14.53
C VAL A 41 14.15 -4.03 -15.43
N SER A 42 14.53 -4.75 -16.46
CA SER A 42 15.44 -4.24 -17.48
C SER A 42 14.73 -3.97 -18.80
N GLY A 43 15.19 -2.94 -19.50
CA GLY A 43 14.89 -2.68 -20.89
C GLY A 43 16.14 -2.90 -21.73
N ASP A 44 16.07 -3.82 -22.68
CA ASP A 44 17.19 -4.19 -23.52
C ASP A 44 16.70 -4.70 -24.87
N HIS A 45 17.25 -4.22 -25.98
CA HIS A 45 16.84 -4.62 -27.32
C HIS A 45 15.31 -4.55 -27.54
N PHE A 46 14.69 -3.46 -27.06
CA PHE A 46 13.24 -3.23 -27.15
C PHE A 46 12.38 -4.31 -26.48
N THR A 47 12.90 -4.92 -25.42
CA THR A 47 12.21 -5.94 -24.63
C THR A 47 12.38 -5.65 -23.14
N PHE A 48 11.32 -5.79 -22.38
CA PHE A 48 11.39 -5.81 -20.92
C PHE A 48 11.72 -7.22 -20.40
N ALA A 49 12.44 -7.26 -19.31
CA ALA A 49 12.63 -8.47 -18.53
C ALA A 49 12.50 -8.14 -17.02
N PRO A 50 11.55 -8.75 -16.30
CA PRO A 50 10.52 -9.67 -16.78
C PRO A 50 9.42 -8.98 -17.59
N LEU A 51 8.71 -9.74 -18.41
CA LEU A 51 7.53 -9.28 -19.16
C LEU A 51 6.26 -9.24 -18.32
N ARG A 52 6.27 -9.90 -17.17
CA ARG A 52 5.11 -10.04 -16.31
C ARG A 52 5.50 -9.86 -14.86
N ILE A 53 4.78 -9.00 -14.18
CA ILE A 53 4.91 -8.73 -12.74
C ILE A 53 3.57 -9.02 -12.09
N GLU A 54 3.54 -9.84 -11.04
CA GLU A 54 2.33 -10.14 -10.29
C GLU A 54 2.46 -9.64 -8.84
N VAL A 55 1.44 -8.95 -8.38
CA VAL A 55 1.33 -8.43 -7.02
C VAL A 55 -0.09 -8.58 -6.49
N GLN A 56 -0.26 -8.40 -5.21
CA GLN A 56 -1.57 -8.36 -4.57
C GLN A 56 -2.06 -6.91 -4.48
N LYS A 57 -3.39 -6.76 -4.44
CA LYS A 57 -4.00 -5.45 -4.19
C LYS A 57 -3.41 -4.84 -2.91
N ASP A 58 -3.14 -3.56 -2.98
CA ASP A 58 -2.58 -2.73 -1.92
C ASP A 58 -1.11 -3.00 -1.57
N ASP A 59 -0.42 -3.89 -2.28
CA ASP A 59 1.02 -4.02 -2.16
C ASP A 59 1.72 -2.69 -2.47
N LEU A 60 2.76 -2.38 -1.71
CA LEU A 60 3.67 -1.29 -2.02
C LEU A 60 4.77 -1.81 -2.93
N VAL A 61 4.72 -1.39 -4.18
CA VAL A 61 5.60 -1.90 -5.24
C VAL A 61 6.75 -0.93 -5.46
N LYS A 62 7.97 -1.42 -5.34
CA LYS A 62 9.19 -0.69 -5.68
C LYS A 62 9.81 -1.33 -6.93
N ILE A 63 10.01 -0.52 -7.95
CA ILE A 63 10.65 -0.95 -9.19
C ILE A 63 11.96 -0.21 -9.38
N THR A 64 13.02 -0.97 -9.65
CA THR A 64 14.27 -0.45 -10.19
C THR A 64 14.33 -0.82 -11.66
N PHE A 65 14.17 0.19 -12.51
CA PHE A 65 14.20 0.03 -13.96
C PHE A 65 15.55 0.43 -14.53
N THR A 66 16.19 -0.45 -15.29
CA THR A 66 17.50 -0.26 -15.90
C THR A 66 17.42 -0.34 -17.41
N ALA A 67 17.90 0.69 -18.11
CA ALA A 67 18.07 0.68 -19.56
C ALA A 67 19.47 0.13 -19.89
N ARG A 68 19.56 -1.05 -20.48
CA ARG A 68 20.85 -1.76 -20.63
C ARG A 68 21.62 -1.38 -21.88
N ASP A 69 20.96 -1.05 -22.97
CA ASP A 69 21.57 -0.72 -24.27
C ASP A 69 21.43 0.76 -24.64
N ILE A 70 20.23 1.22 -24.84
CA ILE A 70 19.87 2.60 -25.15
C ILE A 70 18.87 3.12 -24.11
N ALA A 71 18.51 4.40 -24.19
CA ALA A 71 17.44 4.95 -23.35
C ALA A 71 16.12 4.22 -23.60
N HIS A 72 15.45 3.85 -22.53
CA HIS A 72 14.11 3.28 -22.52
C HIS A 72 13.25 3.97 -21.46
N SER A 73 11.95 3.78 -21.49
CA SER A 73 11.07 4.21 -20.42
C SER A 73 10.19 3.08 -19.89
N PHE A 74 9.72 3.25 -18.69
CA PHE A 74 8.75 2.40 -18.03
C PHE A 74 7.52 3.23 -17.70
N THR A 75 6.42 2.95 -18.38
CA THR A 75 5.19 3.74 -18.31
C THR A 75 4.01 2.82 -17.97
N ILE A 76 3.23 3.18 -16.96
CA ILE A 76 1.95 2.55 -16.62
C ILE A 76 0.90 3.65 -16.53
N ASP A 77 0.02 3.75 -17.52
CA ASP A 77 -0.95 4.84 -17.62
C ASP A 77 -1.91 4.90 -16.43
N ASN A 78 -2.44 3.76 -16.01
CA ASN A 78 -3.41 3.69 -14.91
C ASN A 78 -2.86 4.15 -13.55
N TYR A 79 -1.54 4.13 -13.40
CA TYR A 79 -0.85 4.61 -12.20
C TYR A 79 -0.17 5.97 -12.42
N ARG A 80 -0.32 6.57 -13.60
CA ARG A 80 0.32 7.83 -13.99
C ARG A 80 1.84 7.82 -13.80
N ILE A 81 2.45 6.68 -14.10
CA ILE A 81 3.89 6.47 -14.02
C ILE A 81 4.48 6.60 -15.42
N ALA A 82 5.50 7.43 -15.55
CA ALA A 82 6.32 7.54 -16.76
C ALA A 82 7.76 7.84 -16.33
N LYS A 83 8.63 6.83 -16.36
CA LYS A 83 10.02 6.94 -15.91
C LYS A 83 10.97 6.59 -17.04
N ARG A 84 11.87 7.52 -17.35
CA ARG A 84 12.91 7.34 -18.35
C ARG A 84 14.23 6.99 -17.67
N ALA A 85 14.90 5.96 -18.18
CA ALA A 85 16.29 5.67 -17.85
C ALA A 85 17.17 5.93 -19.09
N ALA A 86 18.25 6.69 -18.92
CA ALA A 86 19.24 6.85 -19.95
C ALA A 86 20.04 5.55 -20.17
N ALA A 87 20.71 5.42 -21.30
CA ALA A 87 21.52 4.24 -21.62
C ALA A 87 22.48 3.89 -20.47
N GLY A 88 22.43 2.66 -19.98
CA GLY A 88 23.25 2.16 -18.87
C GLY A 88 22.85 2.66 -17.48
N GLN A 89 21.76 3.41 -17.36
CA GLN A 89 21.31 4.00 -16.11
C GLN A 89 20.06 3.31 -15.58
N SER A 90 19.82 3.51 -14.28
CA SER A 90 18.64 2.99 -13.58
C SER A 90 17.82 4.13 -12.99
N VAL A 91 16.53 3.91 -12.85
CA VAL A 91 15.60 4.77 -12.11
C VAL A 91 14.78 3.90 -11.17
N THR A 92 14.59 4.38 -9.95
CA THR A 92 13.81 3.66 -8.92
C THR A 92 12.61 4.49 -8.56
N PHE A 93 11.45 3.84 -8.43
CA PHE A 93 10.20 4.46 -8.05
C PHE A 93 9.29 3.48 -7.31
N GLU A 94 8.31 4.03 -6.58
CA GLU A 94 7.37 3.27 -5.79
C GLU A 94 5.94 3.69 -6.11
N PHE A 95 5.03 2.73 -6.01
CA PHE A 95 3.60 2.98 -6.10
C PHE A 95 2.81 1.91 -5.34
N ARG A 96 1.58 2.24 -4.96
CA ARG A 96 0.66 1.28 -4.36
C ARG A 96 -0.17 0.64 -5.45
N ALA A 97 -0.20 -0.70 -5.49
CA ALA A 97 -0.99 -1.46 -6.44
C ALA A 97 -2.46 -1.54 -5.99
N ASP A 98 -3.19 -0.43 -6.03
CA ASP A 98 -4.55 -0.31 -5.50
C ASP A 98 -5.66 -0.65 -6.52
N GLN A 99 -5.30 -0.93 -7.77
CA GLN A 99 -6.24 -1.23 -8.85
C GLN A 99 -6.09 -2.68 -9.30
N VAL A 100 -7.05 -3.52 -8.95
CA VAL A 100 -7.11 -4.92 -9.42
C VAL A 100 -7.27 -4.97 -10.94
N GLY A 101 -6.57 -5.87 -11.57
CA GLY A 101 -6.63 -6.10 -13.00
C GLY A 101 -5.27 -6.24 -13.67
N THR A 102 -5.28 -6.29 -14.98
CA THR A 102 -4.08 -6.34 -15.82
C THR A 102 -3.79 -4.95 -16.37
N HIS A 103 -2.62 -4.44 -16.07
CA HIS A 103 -2.15 -3.12 -16.49
C HIS A 103 -0.95 -3.29 -17.43
N ARG A 104 -1.05 -2.72 -18.61
CA ARG A 104 0.07 -2.68 -19.55
C ARG A 104 1.15 -1.75 -19.03
N PHE A 105 2.40 -2.16 -19.06
CA PHE A 105 3.52 -1.23 -19.02
C PHE A 105 4.26 -1.24 -20.36
N TYR A 106 4.83 -0.11 -20.75
CA TYR A 106 5.41 0.06 -22.08
C TYR A 106 6.46 1.17 -22.10
N CYS A 107 7.20 1.24 -23.21
CA CYS A 107 8.11 2.36 -23.48
C CYS A 107 7.37 3.45 -24.25
N ASN A 108 7.41 4.69 -23.77
CA ASN A 108 6.70 5.82 -24.38
C ASN A 108 7.61 6.78 -25.17
N LEU A 109 8.89 6.44 -25.35
CA LEU A 109 9.81 7.27 -26.12
C LEU A 109 9.44 7.23 -27.61
N THR A 110 9.63 8.36 -28.30
CA THR A 110 9.17 8.53 -29.68
C THR A 110 10.28 8.49 -30.72
N GLN A 111 11.53 8.38 -30.31
CA GLN A 111 12.71 8.36 -31.17
C GLN A 111 12.81 7.10 -32.04
N ASP A 112 12.18 6.00 -31.61
CA ASP A 112 12.14 4.75 -32.35
C ASP A 112 10.78 4.09 -32.15
N ASP A 113 10.13 3.70 -33.25
CA ASP A 113 8.80 3.06 -33.20
C ASP A 113 8.82 1.71 -32.48
N ARG A 114 9.97 1.05 -32.41
CA ARG A 114 10.13 -0.21 -31.67
C ARG A 114 9.94 -0.02 -30.16
N CYS A 115 10.26 1.15 -29.62
CA CYS A 115 10.01 1.48 -28.22
C CYS A 115 8.53 1.35 -27.87
N ARG A 116 7.62 1.84 -28.71
CA ARG A 116 6.18 1.78 -28.46
C ARG A 116 5.60 0.36 -28.48
N ARG A 117 6.27 -0.56 -29.14
CA ARG A 117 5.90 -1.99 -29.20
C ARG A 117 6.51 -2.80 -28.05
N MET A 118 7.42 -2.20 -27.32
CA MET A 118 8.03 -2.77 -26.13
C MET A 118 7.04 -2.71 -24.98
N GLU A 119 6.52 -3.85 -24.55
CA GLU A 119 5.48 -3.89 -23.53
C GLU A 119 5.54 -5.13 -22.62
N GLY A 120 4.94 -5.02 -21.45
CA GLY A 120 4.73 -6.09 -20.51
C GLY A 120 3.46 -5.87 -19.71
N GLN A 121 3.23 -6.69 -18.71
CA GLN A 121 2.00 -6.68 -17.92
C GLN A 121 2.29 -6.65 -16.42
N LEU A 122 1.63 -5.74 -15.72
CA LEU A 122 1.48 -5.75 -14.27
C LEU A 122 0.11 -6.34 -13.95
N ILE A 123 0.09 -7.41 -13.17
CA ILE A 123 -1.14 -8.07 -12.75
C ILE A 123 -1.32 -7.86 -11.27
N VAL A 124 -2.44 -7.23 -10.90
CA VAL A 124 -2.85 -6.96 -9.52
C VAL A 124 -4.05 -7.85 -9.19
N ARG A 125 -3.90 -8.72 -8.22
CA ARG A 125 -4.93 -9.69 -7.80
C ARG A 125 -5.57 -9.33 -6.46
#